data_ca579f892021f333a419e0b7f7deafdd
#
_entry.id   ca579f892021f333a419e0b7f7deafdd
#
_cell.length_a   1.000
_cell.length_b   1.000
_cell.length_c   1.000
_cell.angle_alpha   90.00
_cell.angle_beta   90.00
_cell.angle_gamma   90.00
#
_symmetry.space_group_name_H-M   'P 1'
#
loop_
_entity.id
_entity.type
_entity.pdbx_description
1 polymer ?
#
loop_
_entity_poly.entity_id
_entity_poly.type
_entity_poly.pdbx_seq_one_letter_code
_entity_poly.pdbx_strand_id
1 'polypeptide(L)'
;LLDGATVTTAEINKLASAGTLKQAGKETIWIPSNAMTPTTTNGAERATVETTATRPDMQVLDFDKDADQFAQFSIAFPNSWNLGTVTFQAFWSGIAATTDVDWGVQAVAMNDNQTIDVAFGTAVVVTDNAQGAVEELLVSAESGAITIAGTPADNDLTYFQIYRDVSGDGMAGDARLH
;
A
#
# COMPACT_ATOMS: atom_id res chain seq x y z
N LEU A 1 16.71 -12.72 -35.19
CA LEU A 1 15.40 -13.04 -35.79
C LEU A 1 14.44 -13.42 -34.68
N LEU A 2 13.35 -12.63 -34.49
CA LEU A 2 12.25 -12.96 -33.60
C LEU A 2 11.31 -13.90 -34.37
N ASP A 3 11.57 -15.19 -34.30
CA ASP A 3 10.74 -16.21 -34.98
C ASP A 3 9.39 -16.30 -34.25
N GLY A 4 8.30 -16.03 -34.95
CA GLY A 4 6.93 -16.07 -34.43
C GLY A 4 6.39 -14.79 -33.77
N ALA A 5 7.17 -13.72 -33.67
CA ALA A 5 6.66 -12.44 -33.19
C ALA A 5 6.11 -11.60 -34.36
N THR A 6 4.81 -11.44 -34.42
CA THR A 6 4.15 -10.48 -35.33
C THR A 6 4.05 -9.13 -34.66
N VAL A 7 5.03 -8.26 -34.96
CA VAL A 7 4.95 -6.84 -34.52
C VAL A 7 4.32 -6.05 -35.66
N THR A 8 3.22 -5.42 -35.41
CA THR A 8 2.53 -4.56 -36.38
C THR A 8 3.23 -3.21 -36.51
N THR A 9 3.07 -2.54 -37.67
CA THR A 9 3.58 -1.17 -37.85
C THR A 9 3.02 -0.20 -36.80
N ALA A 10 1.79 -0.42 -36.32
CA ALA A 10 1.19 0.39 -35.27
C ALA A 10 1.90 0.21 -33.91
N GLU A 11 2.39 -0.98 -33.61
CA GLU A 11 3.17 -1.25 -32.39
C GLU A 11 4.57 -0.67 -32.47
N ILE A 12 5.21 -0.74 -33.62
CA ILE A 12 6.51 -0.10 -33.88
C ILE A 12 6.38 1.42 -33.76
N ASN A 13 5.30 2.01 -34.31
CA ASN A 13 5.06 3.43 -34.24
C ASN A 13 4.78 3.92 -32.82
N LYS A 14 4.18 3.11 -31.95
CA LYS A 14 4.05 3.40 -30.49
C LYS A 14 5.42 3.49 -29.84
N LEU A 15 6.35 2.62 -30.17
CA LEU A 15 7.73 2.67 -29.67
C LEU A 15 8.48 3.93 -30.18
N ALA A 16 8.23 4.35 -31.41
CA ALA A 16 8.91 5.49 -32.01
C ALA A 16 8.33 6.86 -31.59
N SER A 17 7.05 6.90 -31.21
CA SER A 17 6.33 8.13 -30.85
C SER A 17 6.11 8.30 -29.36
N ALA A 18 6.34 7.27 -28.54
CA ALA A 18 6.13 7.33 -27.11
C ALA A 18 7.32 8.02 -26.45
N GLY A 19 7.11 9.20 -25.92
CA GLY A 19 8.06 9.82 -24.99
C GLY A 19 8.31 8.94 -23.75
N THR A 20 7.33 8.10 -23.38
CA THR A 20 7.44 7.10 -22.32
C THR A 20 6.60 5.87 -22.68
N LEU A 21 7.21 4.68 -22.63
CA LEU A 21 6.48 3.43 -22.78
C LEU A 21 5.73 3.13 -21.49
N LYS A 22 4.42 2.95 -21.59
CA LYS A 22 3.62 2.46 -20.46
C LYS A 22 3.86 0.96 -20.31
N GLN A 23 4.14 0.54 -19.08
CA GLN A 23 4.42 -0.87 -18.78
C GLN A 23 3.16 -1.71 -18.88
N ALA A 24 3.27 -2.89 -19.48
CA ALA A 24 2.23 -3.91 -19.41
C ALA A 24 2.53 -4.86 -18.24
N GLY A 25 1.52 -5.12 -17.39
CA GLY A 25 1.65 -5.95 -16.21
C GLY A 25 1.75 -5.14 -14.91
N LYS A 26 2.13 -5.82 -13.84
CA LYS A 26 2.25 -5.22 -12.50
C LYS A 26 3.71 -4.93 -12.18
N GLU A 27 3.94 -3.80 -11.54
CA GLU A 27 5.20 -3.43 -10.92
C GLU A 27 4.97 -3.28 -9.42
N THR A 28 5.91 -3.77 -8.60
CA THR A 28 5.81 -3.70 -7.14
C THR A 28 6.66 -2.57 -6.62
N ILE A 29 6.07 -1.72 -5.79
CA ILE A 29 6.77 -0.70 -5.01
C ILE A 29 6.70 -1.12 -3.54
N TRP A 30 7.87 -1.32 -2.92
CA TRP A 30 7.96 -1.61 -1.50
C TRP A 30 7.98 -0.30 -0.70
N ILE A 31 7.02 -0.15 0.22
CA ILE A 31 6.94 0.97 1.15
C ILE A 31 7.01 0.41 2.58
N PRO A 32 8.16 0.44 3.24
CA PRO A 32 8.28 -0.04 4.60
C PRO A 32 7.55 0.89 5.58
N SER A 33 7.11 0.36 6.71
CA SER A 33 6.37 1.11 7.73
C SER A 33 7.12 2.35 8.25
N ASN A 34 8.46 2.30 8.29
CA ASN A 34 9.27 3.44 8.71
C ASN A 34 9.27 4.61 7.71
N ALA A 35 8.89 4.38 6.45
CA ALA A 35 8.67 5.43 5.45
C ALA A 35 7.26 6.05 5.53
N MET A 36 6.39 5.47 6.33
CA MET A 36 5.04 5.99 6.55
C MET A 36 5.03 6.96 7.74
N THR A 37 4.10 7.90 7.73
CA THR A 37 3.90 8.86 8.83
C THR A 37 2.54 8.60 9.46
N PRO A 38 2.48 8.29 10.78
CA PRO A 38 1.23 8.28 11.51
C PRO A 38 0.48 9.60 11.37
N THR A 39 -0.83 9.55 11.24
CA THR A 39 -1.65 10.77 11.17
C THR A 39 -1.66 11.50 12.51
N THR A 40 -1.90 12.82 12.49
CA THR A 40 -1.98 13.62 13.72
C THR A 40 -3.17 13.19 14.57
N THR A 41 -4.28 12.82 13.93
CA THR A 41 -5.48 12.31 14.60
C THR A 41 -5.57 10.81 14.36
N ASN A 42 -5.65 10.04 15.42
CA ASN A 42 -5.71 8.57 15.37
C ASN A 42 -4.54 7.94 14.57
N GLY A 43 -3.34 8.44 14.74
CA GLY A 43 -2.15 7.86 14.11
C GLY A 43 -1.72 6.57 14.80
N ALA A 44 -1.24 5.60 14.02
CA ALA A 44 -0.61 4.40 14.53
C ALA A 44 0.66 4.74 15.34
N GLU A 45 1.04 3.91 16.29
CA GLU A 45 2.21 4.14 17.12
C GLU A 45 3.49 3.65 16.42
N ARG A 46 4.56 4.44 16.47
CA ARG A 46 5.89 4.01 16.00
C ARG A 46 6.56 3.18 17.07
N ALA A 47 7.01 1.99 16.71
CA ALA A 47 7.74 1.11 17.60
C ALA A 47 9.00 0.52 16.94
N THR A 48 9.94 0.10 17.79
CA THR A 48 11.07 -0.73 17.39
C THR A 48 10.93 -2.08 18.08
N VAL A 49 10.93 -3.15 17.32
CA VAL A 49 10.82 -4.51 17.84
C VAL A 49 12.15 -5.21 17.75
N GLU A 50 12.75 -5.49 18.91
CA GLU A 50 13.87 -6.40 19.07
C GLU A 50 13.31 -7.74 19.58
N THR A 51 13.30 -8.76 18.72
CA THR A 51 12.78 -10.08 19.12
C THR A 51 13.75 -10.85 20.03
N THR A 52 15.02 -10.79 19.72
CA THR A 52 16.13 -11.37 20.49
C THR A 52 17.41 -10.62 20.17
N ALA A 53 18.25 -10.38 21.14
CA ALA A 53 19.54 -9.70 20.96
C ALA A 53 20.34 -10.29 19.78
N THR A 54 20.93 -9.42 18.98
CA THR A 54 21.70 -9.72 17.75
C THR A 54 20.88 -10.23 16.55
N ARG A 55 19.57 -10.18 16.61
CA ARG A 55 18.65 -10.41 15.47
C ARG A 55 18.17 -9.08 14.90
N PRO A 56 17.44 -9.08 13.77
CA PRO A 56 16.94 -7.83 13.20
C PRO A 56 16.08 -7.03 14.18
N ASP A 57 16.39 -5.75 14.30
CA ASP A 57 15.54 -4.75 14.93
C ASP A 57 14.61 -4.17 13.86
N MET A 58 13.32 -4.38 14.03
CA MET A 58 12.32 -3.96 13.05
C MET A 58 11.68 -2.65 13.48
N GLN A 59 11.66 -1.68 12.58
CA GLN A 59 10.84 -0.49 12.73
C GLN A 59 9.44 -0.82 12.24
N VAL A 60 8.45 -0.65 13.09
CA VAL A 60 7.07 -1.03 12.81
C VAL A 60 6.11 0.12 13.14
N LEU A 61 4.89 0.00 12.65
CA LEU A 61 3.75 0.78 13.10
C LEU A 61 2.77 -0.14 13.79
N ASP A 62 2.51 0.11 15.06
CA ASP A 62 1.52 -0.62 15.86
C ASP A 62 0.16 0.06 15.70
N PHE A 63 -0.84 -0.71 15.29
CA PHE A 63 -2.23 -0.28 15.11
C PHE A 63 -3.08 -0.87 16.22
N ASP A 64 -3.73 0.01 16.96
CA ASP A 64 -4.57 -0.33 18.12
C ASP A 64 -5.70 -1.31 17.75
N LYS A 65 -6.07 -2.16 18.70
CA LYS A 65 -7.16 -3.13 18.55
C LYS A 65 -8.56 -2.56 18.75
N ASP A 66 -8.68 -1.40 19.39
CA ASP A 66 -9.96 -0.84 19.83
C ASP A 66 -10.39 0.39 19.00
N ALA A 67 -9.49 0.93 18.17
CA ALA A 67 -9.77 2.14 17.39
C ALA A 67 -9.06 2.10 16.02
N ASP A 68 -9.74 2.55 14.99
CA ASP A 68 -9.11 2.76 13.69
C ASP A 68 -7.97 3.74 13.82
N GLN A 69 -6.77 3.29 13.47
CA GLN A 69 -5.57 4.11 13.41
C GLN A 69 -5.03 4.16 12.00
N PHE A 70 -4.33 5.25 11.69
CA PHE A 70 -3.97 5.59 10.31
C PHE A 70 -2.49 5.91 10.19
N ALA A 71 -1.92 5.53 9.04
CA ALA A 71 -0.61 6.00 8.59
C ALA A 71 -0.66 6.39 7.12
N GLN A 72 0.19 7.33 6.72
CA GLN A 72 0.21 7.86 5.36
C GLN A 72 1.60 7.81 4.77
N PHE A 73 1.66 7.64 3.47
CA PHE A 73 2.86 7.81 2.68
C PHE A 73 2.52 8.45 1.35
N SER A 74 3.52 8.99 0.68
CA SER A 74 3.33 9.57 -0.65
C SER A 74 4.33 8.98 -1.64
N ILE A 75 3.89 8.82 -2.86
CA ILE A 75 4.72 8.44 -3.99
C ILE A 75 4.41 9.31 -5.20
N ALA A 76 5.40 9.48 -6.07
CA ALA A 76 5.17 9.89 -7.45
C ALA A 76 5.37 8.65 -8.32
N PHE A 77 4.34 8.27 -9.06
CA PHE A 77 4.43 7.10 -9.92
C PHE A 77 5.40 7.33 -11.08
N PRO A 78 6.12 6.28 -11.53
CA PRO A 78 6.97 6.39 -12.70
C PRO A 78 6.11 6.70 -13.94
N ASN A 79 6.69 7.43 -14.90
CA ASN A 79 6.00 7.76 -16.16
C ASN A 79 5.56 6.53 -16.97
N SER A 80 6.09 5.34 -16.64
CA SER A 80 5.65 4.06 -17.21
C SER A 80 4.30 3.57 -16.66
N TRP A 81 3.80 4.13 -15.54
CA TRP A 81 2.50 3.77 -15.01
C TRP A 81 1.37 4.12 -15.98
N ASN A 82 0.42 3.23 -16.10
CA ASN A 82 -0.68 3.36 -17.07
C ASN A 82 -1.88 4.18 -16.56
N LEU A 83 -1.74 4.83 -15.40
CA LEU A 83 -2.78 5.61 -14.71
C LEU A 83 -3.98 4.74 -14.26
N GLY A 84 -3.79 3.43 -14.18
CA GLY A 84 -4.80 2.49 -13.74
C GLY A 84 -4.91 2.38 -12.22
N THR A 85 -5.77 1.47 -11.79
CA THR A 85 -5.90 1.11 -10.38
C THR A 85 -4.64 0.43 -9.85
N VAL A 86 -4.45 0.52 -8.54
CA VAL A 86 -3.37 -0.16 -7.83
C VAL A 86 -3.94 -1.20 -6.86
N THR A 87 -3.11 -2.09 -6.39
CA THR A 87 -3.43 -3.07 -5.36
C THR A 87 -2.38 -3.01 -4.27
N PHE A 88 -2.66 -3.53 -3.09
CA PHE A 88 -1.69 -3.63 -2.00
C PHE A 88 -1.66 -5.03 -1.39
N GLN A 89 -0.57 -5.31 -0.70
CA GLN A 89 -0.44 -6.41 0.26
C GLN A 89 0.17 -5.84 1.54
N ALA A 90 -0.42 -6.15 2.69
CA ALA A 90 0.14 -5.78 3.99
C ALA A 90 1.13 -6.86 4.45
N PHE A 91 2.30 -6.43 4.90
CA PHE A 91 3.27 -7.26 5.62
C PHE A 91 3.14 -6.90 7.09
N TRP A 92 2.67 -7.84 7.90
CA TRP A 92 2.29 -7.54 9.26
C TRP A 92 2.60 -8.68 10.23
N SER A 93 2.51 -8.42 11.52
CA SER A 93 2.54 -9.44 12.57
C SER A 93 1.57 -9.07 13.68
N GLY A 94 0.97 -10.06 14.30
CA GLY A 94 0.07 -9.86 15.44
C GLY A 94 0.80 -10.04 16.77
N ILE A 95 0.45 -9.25 17.77
CA ILE A 95 0.84 -9.50 19.15
C ILE A 95 -0.11 -10.47 19.86
N ALA A 96 -1.21 -10.84 19.22
CA ALA A 96 -2.06 -11.97 19.57
C ALA A 96 -2.08 -12.97 18.40
N ALA A 97 -2.17 -14.26 18.70
CA ALA A 97 -2.00 -15.33 17.71
C ALA A 97 -3.31 -15.83 17.12
N THR A 98 -4.40 -15.10 17.27
CA THR A 98 -5.74 -15.57 16.88
C THR A 98 -6.49 -14.52 16.08
N THR A 99 -7.34 -15.02 15.22
CA THR A 99 -8.28 -14.26 14.41
C THR A 99 -7.64 -13.40 13.32
N ASP A 100 -8.42 -12.56 12.72
CA ASP A 100 -8.12 -11.79 11.54
C ASP A 100 -7.86 -10.32 11.86
N VAL A 101 -7.20 -9.66 10.92
CA VAL A 101 -7.03 -8.21 10.88
C VAL A 101 -7.50 -7.70 9.52
N ASP A 102 -8.26 -6.64 9.53
CA ASP A 102 -8.72 -5.95 8.34
C ASP A 102 -7.81 -4.75 8.03
N TRP A 103 -7.06 -4.86 6.93
CA TRP A 103 -6.21 -3.78 6.42
C TRP A 103 -6.91 -3.02 5.31
N GLY A 104 -7.11 -1.72 5.50
CA GLY A 104 -7.72 -0.83 4.50
C GLY A 104 -6.70 0.13 3.89
N VAL A 105 -6.80 0.37 2.58
CA VAL A 105 -6.00 1.39 1.88
C VAL A 105 -6.88 2.24 0.99
N GLN A 106 -6.62 3.55 1.02
CA GLN A 106 -7.25 4.55 0.16
C GLN A 106 -6.19 5.51 -0.38
N ALA A 107 -6.49 6.17 -1.50
CA ALA A 107 -5.53 7.03 -2.17
C ALA A 107 -6.16 8.25 -2.83
N VAL A 108 -5.35 9.32 -2.98
CA VAL A 108 -5.69 10.53 -3.72
C VAL A 108 -4.47 11.12 -4.40
N ALA A 109 -4.60 11.54 -5.64
CA ALA A 109 -3.59 12.27 -6.38
C ALA A 109 -3.85 13.78 -6.31
N MET A 110 -2.79 14.56 -6.27
CA MET A 110 -2.79 16.02 -6.29
C MET A 110 -1.91 16.51 -7.43
N ASN A 111 -2.53 17.24 -8.34
CA ASN A 111 -1.86 17.84 -9.49
C ASN A 111 -1.30 19.22 -9.14
N ASP A 112 -0.40 19.71 -9.96
CA ASP A 112 0.12 21.09 -9.87
C ASP A 112 -1.01 22.13 -9.86
N ASN A 113 -0.89 23.14 -9.01
CA ASN A 113 -1.87 24.21 -8.79
C ASN A 113 -3.24 23.78 -8.19
N GLN A 114 -3.40 22.55 -7.74
CA GLN A 114 -4.57 22.13 -6.96
C GLN A 114 -4.43 22.44 -5.48
N THR A 115 -5.58 22.51 -4.78
CA THR A 115 -5.56 22.56 -3.32
C THR A 115 -5.02 21.23 -2.76
N ILE A 116 -4.28 21.31 -1.65
CA ILE A 116 -3.84 20.12 -0.91
C ILE A 116 -4.91 19.59 0.05
N ASP A 117 -5.99 20.34 0.25
CA ASP A 117 -7.14 19.90 1.05
C ASP A 117 -8.10 19.10 0.19
N VAL A 118 -7.79 17.83 0.00
CA VAL A 118 -8.54 16.89 -0.83
C VAL A 118 -8.89 15.63 -0.06
N ALA A 119 -10.05 15.05 -0.35
CA ALA A 119 -10.49 13.82 0.26
C ALA A 119 -9.86 12.60 -0.43
N PHE A 120 -9.54 11.58 0.35
CA PHE A 120 -9.20 10.26 -0.19
C PHE A 120 -10.36 9.64 -0.96
N GLY A 121 -10.04 8.74 -1.88
CA GLY A 121 -11.01 7.87 -2.55
C GLY A 121 -11.61 6.83 -1.62
N THR A 122 -12.46 5.97 -2.17
CA THR A 122 -13.04 4.85 -1.43
C THR A 122 -11.95 3.86 -1.04
N ALA A 123 -11.90 3.49 0.23
CA ALA A 123 -10.97 2.50 0.73
C ALA A 123 -11.30 1.09 0.19
N VAL A 124 -10.26 0.30 0.02
CA VAL A 124 -10.36 -1.14 -0.26
C VAL A 124 -9.75 -1.87 0.93
N VAL A 125 -10.49 -2.82 1.47
CA VAL A 125 -10.10 -3.59 2.65
C VAL A 125 -9.71 -5.01 2.22
N VAL A 126 -8.71 -5.59 2.88
CA VAL A 126 -8.34 -6.99 2.80
C VAL A 126 -8.24 -7.57 4.20
N THR A 127 -8.94 -8.68 4.42
CA THR A 127 -8.88 -9.45 5.67
C THR A 127 -7.76 -10.48 5.59
N ASP A 128 -6.94 -10.58 6.62
CA ASP A 128 -5.91 -11.59 6.72
C ASP A 128 -5.88 -12.21 8.13
N ASN A 129 -5.66 -13.52 8.20
CA ASN A 129 -5.76 -14.29 9.43
C ASN A 129 -4.38 -14.58 10.04
N ALA A 130 -4.26 -14.40 11.34
CA ALA A 130 -3.12 -14.92 12.07
C ALA A 130 -3.01 -16.44 11.96
N GLN A 131 -1.78 -16.96 11.90
CA GLN A 131 -1.52 -18.38 11.63
C GLN A 131 -1.29 -19.23 12.89
N GLY A 132 -1.44 -18.67 14.08
CA GLY A 132 -1.46 -19.42 15.35
C GLY A 132 -0.27 -19.16 16.25
N ALA A 133 0.70 -18.35 15.88
CA ALA A 133 1.75 -17.86 16.77
C ALA A 133 1.81 -16.33 16.77
N VAL A 134 2.26 -15.75 17.87
CA VAL A 134 2.54 -14.33 17.97
C VAL A 134 3.81 -13.99 17.20
N GLU A 135 3.88 -12.79 16.66
CA GLU A 135 5.07 -12.25 15.97
C GLU A 135 5.51 -13.08 14.73
N GLU A 136 4.62 -13.89 14.17
CA GLU A 136 4.82 -14.45 12.83
C GLU A 136 4.67 -13.34 11.78
N LEU A 137 5.57 -13.34 10.79
CA LEU A 137 5.39 -12.50 9.62
C LEU A 137 4.26 -13.05 8.75
N LEU A 138 3.25 -12.24 8.56
CA LEU A 138 2.07 -12.52 7.75
C LEU A 138 2.08 -11.60 6.52
N VAL A 139 1.63 -12.11 5.41
CA VAL A 139 1.50 -11.35 4.16
C VAL A 139 0.07 -11.54 3.67
N SER A 140 -0.69 -10.47 3.66
CA SER A 140 -2.09 -10.52 3.22
C SER A 140 -2.21 -11.01 1.78
N ALA A 141 -3.39 -11.49 1.42
CA ALA A 141 -3.75 -11.62 0.02
C ALA A 141 -3.61 -10.27 -0.68
N GLU A 142 -3.43 -10.29 -2.00
CA GLU A 142 -3.50 -9.06 -2.78
C GLU A 142 -4.91 -8.47 -2.71
N SER A 143 -5.01 -7.18 -2.43
CA SER A 143 -6.29 -6.48 -2.32
C SER A 143 -7.06 -6.42 -3.64
N GLY A 144 -8.33 -6.07 -3.57
CA GLY A 144 -9.07 -5.56 -4.73
C GLY A 144 -8.44 -4.29 -5.30
N ALA A 145 -8.90 -3.88 -6.46
CA ALA A 145 -8.41 -2.70 -7.16
C ALA A 145 -8.78 -1.40 -6.45
N ILE A 146 -7.80 -0.59 -6.08
CA ILE A 146 -7.95 0.74 -5.49
C ILE A 146 -8.00 1.77 -6.62
N THR A 147 -9.06 2.54 -6.67
CA THR A 147 -9.14 3.72 -7.54
C THR A 147 -8.55 4.93 -6.83
N ILE A 148 -7.52 5.51 -7.40
CA ILE A 148 -6.91 6.74 -6.87
C ILE A 148 -7.84 7.90 -7.21
N ALA A 149 -8.31 8.64 -6.21
CA ALA A 149 -9.10 9.86 -6.41
C ALA A 149 -8.25 11.01 -6.98
N GLY A 150 -8.88 12.10 -7.40
CA GLY A 150 -8.17 13.33 -7.81
C GLY A 150 -7.66 13.33 -9.25
N THR A 151 -8.12 12.42 -10.11
CA THR A 151 -7.74 12.37 -11.54
C THR A 151 -6.22 12.29 -11.73
N PRO A 152 -5.59 11.18 -11.35
CA PRO A 152 -4.15 11.03 -11.37
C PRO A 152 -3.55 11.21 -12.78
N ALA A 153 -2.40 11.85 -12.84
CA ALA A 153 -1.61 12.05 -14.04
C ALA A 153 -0.13 11.73 -13.80
N ASP A 154 0.68 11.75 -14.84
CA ASP A 154 2.13 11.54 -14.74
C ASP A 154 2.74 12.63 -13.83
N ASN A 155 3.62 12.23 -12.92
CA ASN A 155 4.32 13.09 -11.95
C ASN A 155 3.45 13.75 -10.85
N ASP A 156 2.20 13.33 -10.70
CA ASP A 156 1.39 13.80 -9.58
C ASP A 156 1.91 13.28 -8.25
N LEU A 157 1.74 14.09 -7.22
CA LEU A 157 1.96 13.65 -5.85
C LEU A 157 0.75 12.83 -5.40
N THR A 158 0.93 11.53 -5.23
CA THR A 158 -0.15 10.64 -4.77
C THR A 158 0.06 10.28 -3.31
N TYR A 159 -0.91 10.61 -2.47
CA TYR A 159 -0.98 10.18 -1.08
C TYR A 159 -1.78 8.90 -0.94
N PHE A 160 -1.26 8.01 -0.11
CA PHE A 160 -1.91 6.80 0.35
C PHE A 160 -2.12 6.89 1.86
N GLN A 161 -3.22 6.34 2.31
CA GLN A 161 -3.49 6.12 3.71
C GLN A 161 -3.80 4.64 3.93
N ILE A 162 -3.04 4.00 4.82
CA ILE A 162 -3.30 2.64 5.32
C ILE A 162 -3.87 2.74 6.72
N TYR A 163 -4.79 1.85 7.06
CA TYR A 163 -5.39 1.76 8.39
C TYR A 163 -5.81 0.33 8.71
N ARG A 164 -5.99 0.06 9.99
CA ARG A 164 -6.67 -1.11 10.50
C ARG A 164 -8.13 -0.78 10.72
N ASP A 165 -9.04 -1.55 10.13
CA ASP A 165 -10.49 -1.43 10.32
C ASP A 165 -10.92 -2.37 11.45
N VAL A 166 -10.95 -1.83 12.69
CA VAL A 166 -11.30 -2.63 13.86
C VAL A 166 -12.79 -3.01 13.91
N SER A 167 -13.62 -2.42 13.07
CA SER A 167 -15.04 -2.75 13.00
C SER A 167 -15.31 -4.09 12.31
N GLY A 168 -14.39 -4.52 11.44
CA GLY A 168 -14.48 -5.75 10.67
C GLY A 168 -13.61 -6.88 11.20
N ASP A 169 -12.59 -6.58 11.99
CA ASP A 169 -11.59 -7.55 12.43
C ASP A 169 -11.90 -8.19 13.80
N GLY A 170 -11.21 -9.27 14.10
CA GLY A 170 -11.40 -10.03 15.34
C GLY A 170 -10.15 -10.12 16.23
N MET A 171 -9.02 -9.51 15.84
CA MET A 171 -7.76 -9.59 16.58
C MET A 171 -7.85 -8.90 17.95
N ALA A 172 -7.68 -9.62 19.03
CA ALA A 172 -7.75 -9.11 20.40
C ALA A 172 -6.52 -8.31 20.85
N GLY A 173 -5.50 -8.20 20.02
CA GLY A 173 -4.27 -7.44 20.25
C GLY A 173 -3.98 -6.47 19.14
N ASP A 174 -2.97 -5.62 19.34
CA ASP A 174 -2.52 -4.70 18.30
C ASP A 174 -1.90 -5.46 17.13
N ALA A 175 -1.97 -4.85 15.96
CA ALA A 175 -1.37 -5.37 14.73
C ALA A 175 -0.20 -4.48 14.31
N ARG A 176 0.95 -5.12 14.03
CA ARG A 176 2.18 -4.44 13.61
C ARG A 176 2.33 -4.49 12.11
N LEU A 177 2.44 -3.34 11.47
CA LEU A 177 2.79 -3.21 10.06
C LEU A 177 4.31 -3.06 9.92
N HIS A 178 4.90 -3.80 8.95
CA HIS A 178 6.34 -3.85 8.68
C HIS A 178 6.77 -3.00 7.50
#